data_18bdb518b19ac69516f40991f0404b5c
#
_entry.id   18bdb518b19ac69516f40991f0404b5c
#
_cell.length_a   1.000
_cell.length_b   1.000
_cell.length_c   1.000
_cell.angle_alpha   90.00
_cell.angle_beta   90.00
_cell.angle_gamma   90.00
#
_symmetry.space_group_name_H-M   'P 1'
#
loop_
_entity.id
_entity.type
_entity.pdbx_description
1 polymer ?
#
loop_
_entity_poly.entity_id
_entity_poly.type
_entity_poly.pdbx_seq_one_letter_code
_entity_poly.pdbx_strand_id
1 'polypeptide(L)'
;MRKLTAFLILSCLCITSVLSQTVLLEEDFELGAFPPGWSQSTNATDGGWLLGTNTSLQSTYWSIAPHGNFIATNDDACDCDKSEDYLITPPMDLTGVTSAVLQFENYFDGGTLFGGTEEATVEYSLDGGVTWIVLQTITGADNGLWDEQTVSLNSLIGNSGVLIGFHYYDDFNWLFGWAIDDVTVFEVAGLDLGLSSLSVSSALPTGSSTPVTGVVTNMGLDTIQSFDLEWTIGGAVYTSTISGLSIPSLGTYSFSHPDLMTVNTSGMYSLEVSISNVNGLPADSNATNDSLSANITVAEYGTISSGGLSRDYIYYHASSAPANCPLVMVFHGYGGNAQDIMDYSEFNALAEEFGFAVCYPQGTEDSFNSTFWNVGYDFQSGETVDDVVFVEELIDTLSAQNSLSNENIFSTGMSNGGDFSYMLACVSSETFKGIAPVAGMMLQHIIDTCNQIREVSILEIHGTNDNVTPMAGDPTNIDGWGAYPSIPNTIDYWVNRYGLTDVSSTTFPDVDPTDGSTVSSDKYTELGSCSQVWLYTVDGGGHDWPGAWGNMDISASREAWLFFDQLCVNPVEISEQEYNKNRQLIRIVDLLGREVEFKKGSIQLYQYSDGSVEKVFFGTNGP
;
A
#
# COMPACT_ATOMS: atom_id res chain seq x y z
N MET A 1 -20.99 -0.13 -11.58
CA MET A 1 -19.97 0.49 -10.71
C MET A 1 -19.42 -0.62 -9.82
N ARG A 2 -18.28 -1.19 -10.19
CA ARG A 2 -17.59 -2.23 -9.41
C ARG A 2 -16.77 -1.53 -8.34
N LYS A 3 -16.90 -1.95 -7.09
CA LYS A 3 -16.09 -1.47 -5.98
C LYS A 3 -14.65 -1.92 -6.23
N LEU A 4 -13.77 -0.97 -6.53
CA LEU A 4 -12.32 -1.20 -6.48
C LEU A 4 -11.92 -1.11 -5.01
N THR A 5 -11.60 -2.24 -4.42
CA THR A 5 -10.91 -2.30 -3.14
C THR A 5 -9.42 -2.38 -3.49
N ALA A 6 -8.69 -1.30 -3.28
CA ALA A 6 -7.25 -1.30 -3.46
C ALA A 6 -6.62 -2.05 -2.28
N PHE A 7 -6.05 -3.22 -2.55
CA PHE A 7 -5.16 -3.93 -1.62
C PHE A 7 -3.72 -3.54 -1.92
N LEU A 8 -3.04 -2.97 -0.92
CA LEU A 8 -1.59 -2.84 -0.95
C LEU A 8 -0.98 -4.24 -0.95
N ILE A 9 -0.33 -4.61 -2.06
CA ILE A 9 0.55 -5.78 -2.07
C ILE A 9 1.88 -5.33 -1.49
N LEU A 10 2.05 -5.51 -0.19
CA LEU A 10 3.38 -5.53 0.43
C LEU A 10 4.00 -6.87 0.02
N SER A 11 4.93 -6.84 -0.93
CA SER A 11 5.75 -8.02 -1.24
C SER A 11 6.60 -8.33 -0.01
N CYS A 12 6.07 -9.18 0.85
CA CYS A 12 6.84 -9.79 1.92
C CYS A 12 7.79 -10.80 1.26
N LEU A 13 9.08 -10.43 1.13
CA LEU A 13 10.12 -11.42 0.96
C LEU A 13 10.11 -12.28 2.24
N CYS A 14 9.33 -13.35 2.25
CA CYS A 14 9.46 -14.40 3.22
C CYS A 14 10.79 -15.13 2.94
N ILE A 15 11.88 -14.66 3.57
CA ILE A 15 13.02 -15.52 3.81
C ILE A 15 12.56 -16.51 4.87
N THR A 16 11.95 -17.61 4.44
CA THR A 16 11.66 -18.75 5.31
C THR A 16 12.99 -19.38 5.72
N SER A 17 13.46 -19.05 6.93
CA SER A 17 14.43 -19.89 7.61
C SER A 17 13.71 -21.19 8.01
N VAL A 18 13.70 -22.16 7.10
CA VAL A 18 13.22 -23.52 7.35
C VAL A 18 14.14 -24.16 8.40
N LEU A 19 13.76 -24.08 9.65
CA LEU A 19 14.35 -24.89 10.71
C LEU A 19 13.33 -25.97 11.09
N SER A 20 13.66 -27.19 10.69
CA SER A 20 13.19 -28.49 11.15
C SER A 20 12.01 -29.18 10.46
N GLN A 21 11.46 -28.72 9.39
CA GLN A 21 10.60 -29.54 8.53
C GLN A 21 11.46 -30.28 7.50
N THR A 22 11.25 -31.58 7.34
CA THR A 22 11.91 -32.32 6.27
C THR A 22 11.15 -32.09 4.98
N VAL A 23 11.68 -31.26 4.09
CA VAL A 23 11.10 -31.03 2.76
C VAL A 23 11.34 -32.28 1.92
N LEU A 24 10.28 -32.85 1.36
CA LEU A 24 10.27 -34.03 0.52
C LEU A 24 10.23 -33.67 -0.97
N LEU A 25 9.59 -32.57 -1.32
CA LEU A 25 9.51 -31.99 -2.65
C LEU A 25 9.32 -30.47 -2.52
N GLU A 26 9.99 -29.70 -3.38
CA GLU A 26 9.82 -28.25 -3.50
C GLU A 26 9.98 -27.85 -4.96
N GLU A 27 9.08 -27.00 -5.47
CA GLU A 27 9.13 -26.44 -6.82
C GLU A 27 8.44 -25.09 -6.87
N ASP A 28 9.20 -24.04 -7.21
CA ASP A 28 8.75 -22.65 -7.31
C ASP A 28 8.55 -22.16 -8.75
N PHE A 29 8.74 -23.03 -9.73
CA PHE A 29 8.65 -22.78 -11.17
C PHE A 29 9.47 -21.60 -11.72
N GLU A 30 10.28 -20.94 -10.91
CA GLU A 30 11.03 -19.73 -11.27
C GLU A 30 12.19 -19.96 -12.25
N LEU A 31 12.61 -21.21 -12.49
CA LEU A 31 13.69 -21.52 -13.42
C LEU A 31 13.35 -21.30 -14.90
N GLY A 32 12.08 -21.01 -15.24
CA GLY A 32 11.63 -20.71 -16.60
C GLY A 32 11.72 -21.89 -17.58
N ALA A 33 11.85 -23.11 -17.07
CA ALA A 33 11.84 -24.37 -17.83
C ALA A 33 11.04 -25.42 -17.08
N PHE A 34 10.40 -26.35 -17.79
CA PHE A 34 9.64 -27.42 -17.14
C PHE A 34 10.50 -28.19 -16.15
N PRO A 35 10.07 -28.37 -14.89
CA PRO A 35 10.96 -28.82 -13.82
C PRO A 35 11.48 -30.24 -14.00
N PRO A 36 12.72 -30.54 -13.62
CA PRO A 36 13.29 -31.90 -13.74
C PRO A 36 12.51 -32.91 -12.91
N GLY A 37 12.13 -34.02 -13.56
CA GLY A 37 11.40 -35.12 -12.90
C GLY A 37 9.87 -34.92 -12.88
N TRP A 38 9.37 -33.74 -13.10
CA TRP A 38 7.95 -33.51 -13.35
C TRP A 38 7.58 -34.02 -14.74
N SER A 39 6.32 -34.37 -14.91
CA SER A 39 5.77 -34.80 -16.19
C SER A 39 4.33 -34.33 -16.31
N GLN A 40 3.79 -34.44 -17.50
CA GLN A 40 2.36 -34.15 -17.74
C GLN A 40 1.76 -35.18 -18.68
N SER A 41 0.42 -35.32 -18.61
CA SER A 41 -0.40 -36.07 -19.54
C SER A 41 -1.53 -35.18 -20.01
N THR A 42 -1.79 -35.12 -21.31
CA THR A 42 -2.81 -34.23 -21.87
C THR A 42 -3.33 -34.76 -23.21
N ASN A 43 -4.59 -34.47 -23.49
CA ASN A 43 -5.20 -34.60 -24.83
C ASN A 43 -5.21 -33.24 -25.57
N ALA A 44 -4.89 -32.16 -24.89
CA ALA A 44 -4.94 -30.81 -25.42
C ALA A 44 -3.90 -30.58 -26.55
N THR A 45 -4.28 -29.81 -27.54
CA THR A 45 -3.43 -29.55 -28.72
C THR A 45 -2.39 -28.45 -28.49
N ASP A 46 -2.54 -27.68 -27.43
CA ASP A 46 -1.58 -26.62 -27.00
C ASP A 46 -0.40 -27.15 -26.15
N GLY A 47 -0.50 -28.40 -25.67
CA GLY A 47 0.52 -29.05 -24.84
C GLY A 47 0.16 -29.15 -23.36
N GLY A 48 -1.09 -28.79 -22.97
CA GLY A 48 -1.60 -28.97 -21.61
C GLY A 48 -1.12 -27.91 -20.63
N TRP A 49 -0.37 -28.30 -19.59
CA TRP A 49 0.21 -27.40 -18.61
C TRP A 49 1.43 -26.65 -19.17
N LEU A 50 1.37 -25.33 -19.16
CA LEU A 50 2.37 -24.44 -19.71
C LEU A 50 3.00 -23.60 -18.60
N LEU A 51 4.30 -23.35 -18.70
CA LEU A 51 5.07 -22.52 -17.77
C LEU A 51 5.16 -21.09 -18.31
N GLY A 52 5.00 -20.11 -17.44
CA GLY A 52 5.15 -18.69 -17.80
C GLY A 52 4.69 -17.74 -16.70
N THR A 53 4.49 -16.49 -17.07
CA THR A 53 3.96 -15.44 -16.21
C THR A 53 2.49 -15.16 -16.53
N ASN A 54 1.81 -14.38 -15.70
CA ASN A 54 0.44 -13.93 -15.98
C ASN A 54 0.30 -13.34 -17.39
N THR A 55 1.26 -12.54 -17.87
CA THR A 55 1.21 -11.91 -19.19
C THR A 55 1.27 -12.91 -20.36
N SER A 56 1.87 -14.09 -20.15
CA SER A 56 2.00 -15.13 -21.19
C SER A 56 0.94 -16.23 -21.09
N LEU A 57 0.33 -16.44 -19.92
CA LEU A 57 -0.56 -17.55 -19.65
C LEU A 57 -2.04 -17.13 -19.50
N GLN A 58 -2.32 -15.84 -19.27
CA GLN A 58 -3.70 -15.33 -19.27
C GLN A 58 -4.31 -15.32 -20.67
N SER A 59 -5.63 -15.20 -20.73
CA SER A 59 -6.39 -15.13 -21.98
C SER A 59 -7.42 -14.00 -21.96
N THR A 60 -8.29 -13.92 -22.98
CA THR A 60 -9.26 -12.82 -23.10
C THR A 60 -10.29 -12.80 -21.98
N TYR A 61 -10.70 -13.96 -21.49
CA TYR A 61 -11.75 -14.07 -20.46
C TYR A 61 -11.24 -14.62 -19.14
N TRP A 62 -10.03 -15.17 -19.10
CA TRP A 62 -9.37 -15.64 -17.89
C TRP A 62 -8.11 -14.83 -17.59
N SER A 63 -8.25 -13.87 -16.69
CA SER A 63 -7.14 -13.02 -16.23
C SER A 63 -6.53 -13.63 -14.96
N ILE A 64 -5.23 -13.90 -14.98
CA ILE A 64 -4.49 -14.47 -13.84
C ILE A 64 -3.76 -13.34 -13.12
N ALA A 65 -3.88 -13.27 -11.80
CA ALA A 65 -3.12 -12.31 -11.00
C ALA A 65 -1.61 -12.58 -11.08
N PRO A 66 -0.74 -11.56 -11.06
CA PRO A 66 0.72 -11.74 -11.09
C PRO A 66 1.23 -12.58 -9.90
N HIS A 67 2.10 -13.56 -10.19
CA HIS A 67 2.72 -14.44 -9.17
C HIS A 67 4.08 -15.00 -9.65
N GLY A 68 4.95 -14.16 -10.23
CA GLY A 68 6.23 -14.66 -10.77
C GLY A 68 6.05 -15.52 -12.03
N ASN A 69 6.87 -16.57 -12.15
CA ASN A 69 6.64 -17.65 -13.09
C ASN A 69 5.88 -18.78 -12.39
N PHE A 70 4.81 -19.22 -12.98
CA PHE A 70 3.96 -20.30 -12.48
C PHE A 70 3.58 -21.25 -13.61
N ILE A 71 2.89 -22.34 -13.32
CA ILE A 71 2.41 -23.28 -14.33
C ILE A 71 0.88 -23.27 -14.40
N ALA A 72 0.32 -23.26 -15.62
CA ALA A 72 -1.13 -23.23 -15.82
C ALA A 72 -1.58 -24.06 -17.00
N THR A 73 -2.78 -24.61 -16.90
CA THR A 73 -3.57 -25.08 -18.03
C THR A 73 -4.69 -24.06 -18.28
N ASN A 74 -4.80 -23.56 -19.51
CA ASN A 74 -5.72 -22.49 -19.87
C ASN A 74 -6.64 -22.92 -21.01
N ASP A 75 -7.87 -23.26 -20.68
CA ASP A 75 -8.85 -23.71 -21.64
C ASP A 75 -9.40 -22.55 -22.48
N ASP A 76 -9.59 -21.35 -21.88
CA ASP A 76 -10.04 -20.16 -22.61
C ASP A 76 -9.09 -19.77 -23.75
N ALA A 77 -7.79 -20.01 -23.59
CA ALA A 77 -6.81 -19.71 -24.64
C ALA A 77 -6.79 -20.73 -25.78
N CYS A 78 -7.09 -22.02 -25.49
CA CYS A 78 -6.97 -23.10 -26.43
C CYS A 78 -8.29 -23.45 -27.12
N ASP A 79 -9.41 -23.42 -26.41
CA ASP A 79 -10.69 -24.01 -26.86
C ASP A 79 -10.47 -25.46 -27.38
N CYS A 80 -9.74 -26.27 -26.59
CA CYS A 80 -9.35 -27.62 -26.90
C CYS A 80 -9.57 -28.55 -25.70
N ASP A 81 -9.69 -29.87 -25.96
CA ASP A 81 -10.00 -30.88 -24.95
C ASP A 81 -8.93 -30.94 -23.84
N LYS A 82 -9.26 -30.39 -22.67
CA LYS A 82 -8.45 -30.41 -21.47
C LYS A 82 -8.96 -31.34 -20.37
N SER A 83 -9.87 -32.24 -20.73
CA SER A 83 -10.48 -33.19 -19.81
C SER A 83 -9.51 -34.20 -19.18
N GLU A 84 -8.28 -34.28 -19.65
CA GLU A 84 -7.23 -35.18 -19.15
C GLU A 84 -5.91 -34.44 -18.91
N ASP A 85 -5.97 -33.17 -18.52
CA ASP A 85 -4.78 -32.36 -18.26
C ASP A 85 -4.23 -32.61 -16.87
N TYR A 86 -3.22 -33.49 -16.77
CA TYR A 86 -2.49 -33.80 -15.56
C TYR A 86 -1.13 -33.14 -15.54
N LEU A 87 -0.81 -32.41 -14.45
CA LEU A 87 0.57 -32.11 -14.04
C LEU A 87 0.97 -33.09 -12.95
N ILE A 88 2.13 -33.76 -13.12
CA ILE A 88 2.51 -34.91 -12.30
C ILE A 88 3.86 -34.64 -11.64
N THR A 89 3.94 -34.79 -10.32
CA THR A 89 5.17 -34.63 -9.55
C THR A 89 6.22 -35.72 -9.85
N PRO A 90 7.48 -35.48 -9.51
CA PRO A 90 8.44 -36.59 -9.34
C PRO A 90 7.93 -37.64 -8.35
N PRO A 91 8.35 -38.93 -8.49
CA PRO A 91 7.94 -39.94 -7.53
C PRO A 91 8.60 -39.74 -6.18
N MET A 92 7.79 -39.72 -5.12
CA MET A 92 8.21 -39.51 -3.73
C MET A 92 8.28 -40.83 -2.96
N ASP A 93 9.21 -40.91 -1.99
CA ASP A 93 9.32 -42.01 -1.04
C ASP A 93 8.80 -41.58 0.35
N LEU A 94 7.61 -42.06 0.73
CA LEU A 94 6.99 -41.79 2.01
C LEU A 94 7.15 -42.97 3.02
N THR A 95 8.08 -43.92 2.78
CA THR A 95 8.22 -45.12 3.63
C THR A 95 8.76 -44.85 5.04
N GLY A 96 9.55 -43.79 5.21
CA GLY A 96 10.16 -43.41 6.50
C GLY A 96 9.47 -42.22 7.16
N VAL A 97 8.41 -41.70 6.56
CA VAL A 97 7.72 -40.50 6.96
C VAL A 97 6.58 -40.84 7.93
N THR A 98 6.38 -40.04 8.95
CA THR A 98 5.32 -40.25 9.96
C THR A 98 4.06 -39.48 9.61
N SER A 99 4.20 -38.38 8.86
CA SER A 99 3.11 -37.56 8.30
C SER A 99 3.66 -36.73 7.15
N ALA A 100 2.81 -36.41 6.18
CA ALA A 100 3.16 -35.51 5.10
C ALA A 100 1.98 -34.64 4.68
N VAL A 101 2.32 -33.43 4.26
CA VAL A 101 1.36 -32.43 3.75
C VAL A 101 1.92 -31.90 2.42
N LEU A 102 1.02 -31.71 1.46
CA LEU A 102 1.26 -30.94 0.25
C LEU A 102 0.67 -29.55 0.44
N GLN A 103 1.46 -28.50 0.20
CA GLN A 103 1.04 -27.11 0.08
C GLN A 103 1.33 -26.59 -1.32
N PHE A 104 0.49 -25.71 -1.82
CA PHE A 104 0.73 -25.01 -3.10
C PHE A 104 -0.14 -23.76 -3.19
N GLU A 105 0.34 -22.75 -3.91
CA GLU A 105 -0.46 -21.60 -4.32
C GLU A 105 -1.38 -21.99 -5.47
N ASN A 106 -2.63 -21.57 -5.38
CA ASN A 106 -3.74 -21.96 -6.23
C ASN A 106 -4.41 -20.73 -6.86
N TYR A 107 -4.65 -20.78 -8.14
CA TYR A 107 -5.50 -19.82 -8.84
C TYR A 107 -6.52 -20.57 -9.69
N PHE A 108 -7.71 -20.74 -9.13
CA PHE A 108 -8.82 -21.47 -9.75
C PHE A 108 -10.13 -20.76 -9.44
N ASP A 109 -10.80 -20.26 -10.47
CA ASP A 109 -12.10 -19.61 -10.28
C ASP A 109 -13.18 -20.64 -10.00
N GLY A 110 -13.20 -21.73 -10.75
CA GLY A 110 -14.24 -22.75 -10.67
C GLY A 110 -15.57 -22.23 -11.14
N GLY A 111 -16.48 -23.11 -11.46
CA GLY A 111 -17.83 -22.68 -11.78
C GLY A 111 -18.49 -23.46 -12.91
N THR A 112 -19.68 -23.00 -13.27
CA THR A 112 -20.46 -23.55 -14.40
C THR A 112 -20.64 -22.45 -15.42
N LEU A 113 -20.13 -22.66 -16.63
CA LEU A 113 -20.25 -21.74 -17.74
C LEU A 113 -20.69 -22.50 -18.99
N PHE A 114 -21.59 -21.94 -19.81
CA PHE A 114 -22.14 -22.54 -21.03
C PHE A 114 -22.71 -23.95 -20.86
N GLY A 115 -22.98 -24.39 -19.62
CA GLY A 115 -23.52 -25.71 -19.31
C GLY A 115 -22.48 -26.76 -18.95
N GLY A 116 -21.20 -26.43 -19.01
CA GLY A 116 -20.08 -27.21 -18.46
C GLY A 116 -19.70 -26.77 -17.09
N THR A 117 -19.07 -27.63 -16.32
CA THR A 117 -18.54 -27.35 -14.98
C THR A 117 -17.08 -27.76 -14.95
N GLU A 118 -16.18 -26.79 -14.75
CA GLU A 118 -14.77 -27.12 -14.59
C GLU A 118 -14.47 -27.71 -13.21
N GLU A 119 -13.58 -28.68 -13.18
CA GLU A 119 -13.14 -29.35 -11.98
C GLU A 119 -11.61 -29.31 -11.88
N ALA A 120 -11.11 -29.07 -10.68
CA ALA A 120 -9.70 -29.19 -10.34
C ALA A 120 -9.56 -30.16 -9.17
N THR A 121 -8.72 -31.19 -9.33
CA THR A 121 -8.51 -32.19 -8.29
C THR A 121 -7.03 -32.44 -8.05
N VAL A 122 -6.67 -32.65 -6.78
CA VAL A 122 -5.39 -33.25 -6.41
C VAL A 122 -5.60 -34.74 -6.25
N GLU A 123 -4.85 -35.51 -7.00
CA GLU A 123 -4.96 -36.97 -7.07
C GLU A 123 -3.63 -37.64 -6.75
N TYR A 124 -3.64 -38.92 -6.46
CA TYR A 124 -2.42 -39.71 -6.31
C TYR A 124 -2.44 -41.01 -7.10
N SER A 125 -1.24 -41.48 -7.41
CA SER A 125 -1.02 -42.79 -8.01
C SER A 125 0.08 -43.56 -7.26
N LEU A 126 -0.13 -44.87 -7.05
CA LEU A 126 0.83 -45.83 -6.46
C LEU A 126 1.36 -46.85 -7.49
N ASP A 127 0.92 -46.78 -8.72
CA ASP A 127 1.22 -47.73 -9.79
C ASP A 127 1.92 -47.06 -10.99
N GLY A 128 2.57 -45.92 -10.75
CA GLY A 128 3.34 -45.19 -11.76
C GLY A 128 2.49 -44.39 -12.74
N GLY A 129 1.32 -43.92 -12.31
CA GLY A 129 0.41 -43.06 -13.12
C GLY A 129 -0.58 -43.84 -13.97
N VAL A 130 -0.76 -45.16 -13.72
CA VAL A 130 -1.73 -45.98 -14.46
C VAL A 130 -3.16 -45.77 -13.91
N THR A 131 -3.27 -45.67 -12.60
CA THR A 131 -4.56 -45.32 -11.93
C THR A 131 -4.39 -44.14 -11.00
N TRP A 132 -5.41 -43.28 -10.99
CA TRP A 132 -5.45 -42.08 -10.16
C TRP A 132 -6.62 -42.12 -9.18
N ILE A 133 -6.39 -41.63 -7.97
CA ILE A 133 -7.40 -41.59 -6.89
C ILE A 133 -7.43 -40.19 -6.33
N VAL A 134 -8.60 -39.58 -6.26
CA VAL A 134 -8.80 -38.21 -5.74
C VAL A 134 -8.44 -38.15 -4.26
N LEU A 135 -7.57 -37.23 -3.89
CA LEU A 135 -7.28 -36.81 -2.51
C LEU A 135 -8.17 -35.65 -2.09
N GLN A 136 -8.25 -34.64 -2.96
CA GLN A 136 -9.01 -33.43 -2.69
C GLN A 136 -9.55 -32.83 -4.00
N THR A 137 -10.78 -32.35 -3.95
CA THR A 137 -11.35 -31.47 -4.99
C THR A 137 -11.12 -30.03 -4.57
N ILE A 138 -10.55 -29.23 -5.46
CA ILE A 138 -10.27 -27.82 -5.23
C ILE A 138 -11.57 -27.05 -5.48
N THR A 139 -11.90 -26.16 -4.57
CA THR A 139 -13.07 -25.28 -4.73
C THR A 139 -12.60 -23.92 -5.22
N GLY A 140 -13.13 -23.46 -6.33
CA GLY A 140 -12.81 -22.13 -6.87
C GLY A 140 -13.30 -21.01 -5.95
N ALA A 141 -12.52 -19.95 -5.87
CA ALA A 141 -12.83 -18.79 -5.02
C ALA A 141 -13.53 -17.65 -5.79
N ASP A 142 -13.44 -17.61 -7.13
CA ASP A 142 -14.00 -16.56 -8.03
C ASP A 142 -13.74 -15.13 -7.50
N ASN A 143 -12.54 -14.90 -6.95
CA ASN A 143 -12.16 -13.62 -6.34
C ASN A 143 -10.98 -12.93 -7.05
N GLY A 144 -10.37 -13.59 -8.05
CA GLY A 144 -9.23 -13.09 -8.81
C GLY A 144 -7.93 -13.00 -8.02
N LEU A 145 -7.78 -13.79 -6.95
CA LEU A 145 -6.61 -13.83 -6.08
C LEU A 145 -6.04 -15.25 -6.00
N TRP A 146 -4.74 -15.35 -5.80
CA TRP A 146 -4.08 -16.59 -5.40
C TRP A 146 -4.47 -16.94 -3.96
N ASP A 147 -4.62 -18.23 -3.68
CA ASP A 147 -4.87 -18.76 -2.34
C ASP A 147 -4.05 -20.03 -2.08
N GLU A 148 -3.53 -20.17 -0.86
CA GLU A 148 -2.77 -21.34 -0.45
C GLU A 148 -3.71 -22.54 -0.20
N GLN A 149 -3.41 -23.65 -0.83
CA GLN A 149 -4.08 -24.93 -0.62
C GLN A 149 -3.21 -25.89 0.17
N THR A 150 -3.82 -26.63 1.08
CA THR A 150 -3.16 -27.64 1.93
C THR A 150 -3.89 -28.97 1.83
N VAL A 151 -3.16 -30.03 1.44
CA VAL A 151 -3.69 -31.38 1.24
C VAL A 151 -2.96 -32.40 2.10
N SER A 152 -3.67 -33.16 2.92
CA SER A 152 -3.07 -34.23 3.72
C SER A 152 -2.66 -35.42 2.87
N LEU A 153 -1.40 -35.83 2.99
CA LEU A 153 -0.85 -37.03 2.37
C LEU A 153 -0.76 -38.20 3.35
N ASN A 154 -1.37 -38.10 4.54
CA ASN A 154 -1.24 -39.11 5.60
C ASN A 154 -1.76 -40.49 5.20
N SER A 155 -2.73 -40.58 4.28
CA SER A 155 -3.23 -41.85 3.74
C SER A 155 -2.20 -42.58 2.86
N LEU A 156 -1.12 -41.87 2.46
CA LEU A 156 -0.07 -42.37 1.55
C LEU A 156 1.22 -42.76 2.29
N ILE A 157 1.28 -42.53 3.60
CA ILE A 157 2.46 -42.85 4.42
C ILE A 157 2.77 -44.33 4.34
N GLY A 158 4.08 -44.65 4.25
CA GLY A 158 4.58 -46.03 4.12
C GLY A 158 4.65 -46.56 2.69
N ASN A 159 4.25 -45.78 1.69
CA ASN A 159 4.40 -46.13 0.29
C ASN A 159 5.64 -45.46 -0.34
N SER A 160 6.22 -46.11 -1.32
CA SER A 160 7.30 -45.56 -2.16
C SER A 160 6.80 -45.34 -3.59
N GLY A 161 7.42 -44.40 -4.29
CA GLY A 161 7.08 -44.10 -5.66
C GLY A 161 5.68 -43.41 -5.81
N VAL A 162 5.27 -42.69 -4.77
CA VAL A 162 4.01 -41.95 -4.77
C VAL A 162 4.11 -40.81 -5.77
N LEU A 163 3.15 -40.73 -6.69
CA LEU A 163 2.97 -39.59 -7.58
C LEU A 163 1.75 -38.77 -7.12
N ILE A 164 1.86 -37.45 -7.16
CA ILE A 164 0.72 -36.54 -7.04
C ILE A 164 0.44 -35.98 -8.43
N GLY A 165 -0.84 -35.96 -8.81
CA GLY A 165 -1.35 -35.36 -10.04
C GLY A 165 -2.27 -34.20 -9.73
N PHE A 166 -2.00 -33.05 -10.34
CA PHE A 166 -2.95 -31.94 -10.41
C PHE A 166 -3.74 -32.12 -11.70
N HIS A 167 -5.00 -32.46 -11.58
CA HIS A 167 -5.85 -32.82 -12.69
C HIS A 167 -6.93 -31.75 -12.89
N TYR A 168 -6.91 -31.14 -14.08
CA TYR A 168 -7.91 -30.23 -14.54
C TYR A 168 -8.83 -30.92 -15.55
N TYR A 169 -10.15 -30.65 -15.43
CA TYR A 169 -11.20 -31.21 -16.27
C TYR A 169 -12.16 -30.12 -16.72
N ASP A 170 -12.33 -29.94 -18.04
CA ASP A 170 -13.10 -28.89 -18.69
C ASP A 170 -14.56 -29.31 -19.03
N ASP A 171 -15.02 -30.49 -18.63
CA ASP A 171 -16.34 -31.05 -18.97
C ASP A 171 -16.63 -31.04 -20.51
N PHE A 172 -15.56 -31.11 -21.31
CA PHE A 172 -15.61 -30.99 -22.79
C PHE A 172 -16.29 -29.68 -23.27
N ASN A 173 -16.17 -28.61 -22.51
CA ASN A 173 -16.71 -27.30 -22.79
C ASN A 173 -15.58 -26.25 -22.74
N TRP A 174 -15.85 -25.07 -23.24
CA TRP A 174 -14.97 -23.94 -23.21
C TRP A 174 -15.13 -23.21 -21.87
N LEU A 175 -14.15 -23.33 -20.99
CA LEU A 175 -14.15 -22.81 -19.62
C LEU A 175 -12.92 -21.91 -19.36
N PHE A 176 -12.41 -21.82 -18.16
CA PHE A 176 -11.29 -20.92 -17.85
C PHE A 176 -9.95 -21.64 -17.78
N GLY A 177 -9.65 -22.28 -16.65
CA GLY A 177 -8.40 -23.00 -16.44
C GLY A 177 -7.98 -23.05 -14.97
N TRP A 178 -6.78 -23.60 -14.73
CA TRP A 178 -6.19 -23.74 -13.42
C TRP A 178 -4.72 -23.39 -13.45
N ALA A 179 -4.25 -22.53 -12.50
CA ALA A 179 -2.84 -22.21 -12.31
C ALA A 179 -2.40 -22.60 -10.90
N ILE A 180 -1.16 -23.08 -10.77
CA ILE A 180 -0.54 -23.43 -9.50
C ILE A 180 0.90 -22.92 -9.44
N ASP A 181 1.40 -22.69 -8.21
CA ASP A 181 2.75 -22.25 -7.92
C ASP A 181 3.22 -22.75 -6.55
N ASP A 182 4.49 -22.55 -6.21
CA ASP A 182 5.08 -22.79 -4.88
C ASP A 182 4.71 -24.15 -4.26
N VAL A 183 4.84 -25.23 -5.05
CA VAL A 183 4.46 -26.58 -4.63
C VAL A 183 5.49 -27.17 -3.67
N THR A 184 5.09 -27.44 -2.44
CA THR A 184 5.95 -28.02 -1.40
C THR A 184 5.29 -29.25 -0.76
N VAL A 185 6.04 -30.34 -0.62
CA VAL A 185 5.67 -31.48 0.22
C VAL A 185 6.67 -31.61 1.35
N PHE A 186 6.19 -31.62 2.58
CA PHE A 186 7.03 -31.71 3.77
C PHE A 186 6.48 -32.68 4.81
N GLU A 187 7.37 -33.22 5.64
CA GLU A 187 7.00 -34.04 6.79
C GLU A 187 6.48 -33.13 7.92
N VAL A 188 5.29 -33.47 8.44
CA VAL A 188 4.63 -32.69 9.50
C VAL A 188 5.01 -33.25 10.86
N ALA A 189 5.30 -32.36 11.78
CA ALA A 189 5.57 -32.71 13.17
C ALA A 189 4.29 -33.13 13.94
N GLY A 190 4.47 -33.77 15.11
CA GLY A 190 3.35 -34.21 15.95
C GLY A 190 2.49 -33.05 16.43
N LEU A 191 3.12 -32.02 16.98
CA LEU A 191 2.45 -30.82 17.51
C LEU A 191 2.96 -29.57 16.79
N ASP A 192 2.07 -28.88 16.09
CA ASP A 192 2.36 -27.64 15.37
C ASP A 192 1.06 -26.85 15.21
N LEU A 193 0.94 -25.69 15.84
CA LEU A 193 -0.20 -24.78 15.73
C LEU A 193 0.30 -23.44 15.22
N GLY A 194 -0.09 -23.03 14.03
CA GLY A 194 0.31 -21.76 13.44
C GLY A 194 -0.79 -20.70 13.44
N LEU A 195 -0.40 -19.43 13.53
CA LEU A 195 -1.27 -18.28 13.24
C LEU A 195 -1.39 -18.12 11.73
N SER A 196 -2.60 -18.25 11.19
CA SER A 196 -2.85 -18.17 9.75
C SER A 196 -3.30 -16.77 9.31
N SER A 197 -4.03 -16.05 10.17
CA SER A 197 -4.46 -14.68 9.84
C SER A 197 -4.82 -13.87 11.08
N LEU A 198 -4.72 -12.53 10.94
CA LEU A 198 -5.28 -11.57 11.88
C LEU A 198 -6.44 -10.82 11.21
N SER A 199 -7.52 -10.61 11.96
CA SER A 199 -8.70 -9.85 11.52
C SER A 199 -8.85 -8.63 12.43
N VAL A 200 -7.99 -7.63 12.21
CA VAL A 200 -7.98 -6.37 12.94
C VAL A 200 -8.05 -5.20 11.95
N SER A 201 -8.70 -4.11 12.36
CA SER A 201 -8.75 -2.91 11.52
C SER A 201 -7.37 -2.25 11.48
N SER A 202 -6.92 -1.83 10.30
CA SER A 202 -5.69 -1.06 10.11
C SER A 202 -5.79 0.38 10.62
N ALA A 203 -7.01 0.90 10.84
CA ALA A 203 -7.26 2.24 11.36
C ALA A 203 -8.30 2.19 12.49
N LEU A 204 -8.01 2.86 13.60
CA LEU A 204 -8.87 2.86 14.79
C LEU A 204 -9.02 4.27 15.35
N PRO A 205 -10.24 4.63 15.84
CA PRO A 205 -10.41 5.84 16.64
C PRO A 205 -9.67 5.75 17.97
N THR A 206 -9.06 6.85 18.39
CA THR A 206 -8.43 7.00 19.70
C THR A 206 -9.40 6.63 20.82
N GLY A 207 -8.96 5.75 21.72
CA GLY A 207 -9.77 5.30 22.86
C GLY A 207 -10.87 4.30 22.51
N SER A 208 -11.00 3.89 21.25
CA SER A 208 -11.91 2.81 20.86
C SER A 208 -11.40 1.47 21.41
N SER A 209 -12.33 0.58 21.72
CA SER A 209 -12.03 -0.76 22.21
C SER A 209 -12.41 -1.79 21.15
N THR A 210 -11.43 -2.54 20.65
CA THR A 210 -11.59 -3.48 19.53
C THR A 210 -11.05 -4.85 19.94
N PRO A 211 -11.74 -5.96 19.62
CA PRO A 211 -11.22 -7.29 19.89
C PRO A 211 -10.05 -7.61 18.93
N VAL A 212 -9.03 -8.29 19.45
CA VAL A 212 -7.99 -8.91 18.63
C VAL A 212 -8.50 -10.28 18.21
N THR A 213 -8.71 -10.46 16.91
CA THR A 213 -9.29 -11.66 16.31
C THR A 213 -8.41 -12.20 15.19
N GLY A 214 -8.54 -13.49 14.92
CA GLY A 214 -7.77 -14.14 13.86
C GLY A 214 -8.09 -15.62 13.77
N VAL A 215 -7.27 -16.32 13.02
CA VAL A 215 -7.39 -17.76 12.80
C VAL A 215 -6.07 -18.44 13.12
N VAL A 216 -6.14 -19.57 13.83
CA VAL A 216 -5.05 -20.53 13.97
C VAL A 216 -5.36 -21.79 13.20
N THR A 217 -4.34 -22.45 12.67
CA THR A 217 -4.42 -23.71 11.95
C THR A 217 -3.52 -24.75 12.63
N ASN A 218 -4.05 -25.92 12.87
CA ASN A 218 -3.28 -27.07 13.35
C ASN A 218 -2.51 -27.69 12.18
N MET A 219 -1.24 -27.34 12.05
CA MET A 219 -0.33 -27.86 11.02
C MET A 219 0.29 -29.20 11.44
N GLY A 220 0.08 -29.62 12.71
CA GLY A 220 0.57 -30.87 13.28
C GLY A 220 -0.43 -32.02 13.16
N LEU A 221 -0.03 -33.20 13.68
CA LEU A 221 -0.85 -34.41 13.72
C LEU A 221 -1.73 -34.48 14.96
N ASP A 222 -1.20 -33.96 16.07
CA ASP A 222 -1.86 -34.08 17.37
C ASP A 222 -3.03 -33.10 17.46
N THR A 223 -4.16 -33.59 17.90
CA THR A 223 -5.33 -32.71 18.14
C THR A 223 -4.99 -31.65 19.17
N ILE A 224 -5.21 -30.38 18.82
CA ILE A 224 -4.99 -29.25 19.71
C ILE A 224 -6.18 -29.08 20.64
N GLN A 225 -5.90 -29.05 21.94
CA GLN A 225 -6.88 -28.92 23.00
C GLN A 225 -6.81 -27.58 23.73
N SER A 226 -5.63 -26.95 23.71
CA SER A 226 -5.41 -25.65 24.34
C SER A 226 -4.15 -24.97 23.79
N PHE A 227 -4.12 -23.65 23.90
CA PHE A 227 -2.94 -22.82 23.67
C PHE A 227 -3.06 -21.50 24.43
N ASP A 228 -1.94 -20.85 24.68
CA ASP A 228 -1.91 -19.47 25.17
C ASP A 228 -1.83 -18.53 23.96
N LEU A 229 -2.70 -17.52 23.99
CA LEU A 229 -2.74 -16.42 23.00
C LEU A 229 -2.27 -15.15 23.68
N GLU A 230 -1.23 -14.53 23.15
CA GLU A 230 -0.72 -13.26 23.62
C GLU A 230 -0.78 -12.21 22.51
N TRP A 231 -1.08 -10.97 22.86
CA TRP A 231 -0.88 -9.85 21.97
C TRP A 231 -0.24 -8.68 22.70
N THR A 232 0.54 -7.89 21.94
CA THR A 232 1.24 -6.72 22.44
C THR A 232 1.01 -5.53 21.52
N ILE A 233 0.83 -4.35 22.10
CA ILE A 233 0.74 -3.07 21.38
C ILE A 233 1.22 -1.95 22.30
N GLY A 234 2.08 -1.05 21.81
CA GLY A 234 2.56 0.10 22.58
C GLY A 234 3.25 -0.28 23.91
N GLY A 235 3.81 -1.49 24.00
CA GLY A 235 4.46 -2.03 25.19
C GLY A 235 3.52 -2.65 26.23
N ALA A 236 2.20 -2.64 26.01
CA ALA A 236 1.25 -3.39 26.82
C ALA A 236 1.16 -4.85 26.32
N VAL A 237 1.10 -5.80 27.25
CA VAL A 237 1.05 -7.25 26.97
C VAL A 237 -0.20 -7.84 27.60
N TYR A 238 -0.93 -8.62 26.83
CA TYR A 238 -2.17 -9.28 27.23
C TYR A 238 -2.11 -10.76 26.86
N THR A 239 -2.30 -11.65 27.82
CA THR A 239 -2.21 -13.10 27.64
C THR A 239 -3.49 -13.78 28.09
N SER A 240 -3.97 -14.75 27.33
CA SER A 240 -5.14 -15.56 27.66
C SER A 240 -4.95 -17.00 27.23
N THR A 241 -5.33 -17.95 28.08
CA THR A 241 -5.34 -19.38 27.73
C THR A 241 -6.68 -19.76 27.09
N ILE A 242 -6.66 -20.25 25.87
CA ILE A 242 -7.80 -20.82 25.17
C ILE A 242 -7.75 -22.34 25.36
N SER A 243 -8.82 -22.94 25.89
CA SER A 243 -8.85 -24.36 26.23
C SER A 243 -10.22 -25.01 25.98
N GLY A 244 -10.26 -26.33 26.06
CA GLY A 244 -11.47 -27.11 25.78
C GLY A 244 -11.74 -27.26 24.29
N LEU A 245 -10.69 -27.15 23.47
CA LEU A 245 -10.73 -27.26 22.02
C LEU A 245 -10.63 -28.73 21.57
N SER A 246 -10.89 -28.96 20.29
CA SER A 246 -10.60 -30.18 19.57
C SER A 246 -10.34 -29.85 18.10
N ILE A 247 -9.15 -29.28 17.84
CA ILE A 247 -8.74 -28.89 16.49
C ILE A 247 -7.95 -30.07 15.89
N PRO A 248 -8.52 -30.81 14.95
CA PRO A 248 -7.83 -31.93 14.32
C PRO A 248 -6.69 -31.43 13.42
N SER A 249 -5.84 -32.33 12.95
CA SER A 249 -4.86 -32.01 11.90
C SER A 249 -5.52 -31.30 10.74
N LEU A 250 -4.89 -30.22 10.25
CA LEU A 250 -5.39 -29.29 9.23
C LEU A 250 -6.71 -28.56 9.59
N GLY A 251 -7.17 -28.74 10.81
CA GLY A 251 -8.34 -27.99 11.32
C GLY A 251 -7.97 -26.56 11.72
N THR A 252 -8.91 -25.66 11.55
CA THR A 252 -8.77 -24.24 11.93
C THR A 252 -9.61 -23.89 13.15
N TYR A 253 -9.22 -22.83 13.83
CA TYR A 253 -10.01 -22.25 14.91
C TYR A 253 -9.93 -20.72 14.86
N SER A 254 -11.10 -20.07 14.73
CA SER A 254 -11.19 -18.62 14.82
C SER A 254 -11.19 -18.17 16.27
N PHE A 255 -10.24 -17.36 16.66
CA PHE A 255 -10.13 -16.84 18.01
C PHE A 255 -10.60 -15.39 18.13
N SER A 256 -11.00 -15.03 19.36
CA SER A 256 -11.18 -13.65 19.80
C SER A 256 -10.59 -13.55 21.20
N HIS A 257 -9.58 -12.70 21.37
CA HIS A 257 -8.98 -12.50 22.69
C HIS A 257 -10.00 -11.86 23.66
N PRO A 258 -10.09 -12.30 24.93
CA PRO A 258 -11.07 -11.75 25.88
C PRO A 258 -10.78 -10.29 26.26
N ASP A 259 -9.52 -9.88 26.28
CA ASP A 259 -9.15 -8.49 26.52
C ASP A 259 -9.22 -7.70 25.22
N LEU A 260 -9.85 -6.53 25.27
CA LEU A 260 -9.99 -5.63 24.13
C LEU A 260 -8.74 -4.76 23.99
N MET A 261 -8.30 -4.59 22.76
CA MET A 261 -7.27 -3.63 22.43
C MET A 261 -7.85 -2.21 22.53
N THR A 262 -7.19 -1.34 23.31
CA THR A 262 -7.55 0.07 23.44
C THR A 262 -6.30 0.91 23.44
N VAL A 263 -6.18 1.81 22.46
CA VAL A 263 -5.08 2.76 22.35
C VAL A 263 -5.63 4.19 22.49
N ASN A 264 -5.09 4.94 23.44
CA ASN A 264 -5.63 6.25 23.83
C ASN A 264 -4.89 7.45 23.22
N THR A 265 -3.83 7.20 22.46
CA THR A 265 -3.03 8.23 21.80
C THR A 265 -2.93 7.95 20.33
N SER A 266 -3.01 9.00 19.51
CA SER A 266 -2.75 8.88 18.08
C SER A 266 -1.34 8.41 17.80
N GLY A 267 -1.12 7.72 16.71
CA GLY A 267 0.18 7.18 16.31
C GLY A 267 0.04 5.92 15.46
N MET A 268 1.17 5.47 14.92
CA MET A 268 1.30 4.19 14.26
C MET A 268 1.85 3.16 15.25
N TYR A 269 1.17 2.04 15.37
CA TYR A 269 1.49 0.98 16.31
C TYR A 269 1.67 -0.35 15.60
N SER A 270 2.68 -1.14 16.01
CA SER A 270 2.75 -2.54 15.65
C SER A 270 1.96 -3.35 16.68
N LEU A 271 0.93 -4.05 16.23
CA LEU A 271 0.27 -5.11 16.98
C LEU A 271 1.02 -6.40 16.67
N GLU A 272 1.54 -7.06 17.70
CA GLU A 272 2.11 -8.40 17.59
C GLU A 272 1.20 -9.38 18.29
N VAL A 273 0.89 -10.48 17.64
CA VAL A 273 0.09 -11.58 18.19
C VAL A 273 0.90 -12.85 18.14
N SER A 274 0.95 -13.58 19.23
CA SER A 274 1.68 -14.84 19.30
C SER A 274 0.89 -15.92 20.05
N ILE A 275 1.23 -17.17 19.73
CA ILE A 275 0.72 -18.36 20.42
C ILE A 275 1.86 -19.09 21.11
N SER A 276 1.53 -19.79 22.19
CA SER A 276 2.49 -20.60 22.96
C SER A 276 1.76 -21.62 23.82
N ASN A 277 2.51 -22.45 24.56
CA ASN A 277 1.98 -23.45 25.48
C ASN A 277 0.93 -24.38 24.84
N VAL A 278 1.14 -24.76 23.58
CA VAL A 278 0.24 -25.63 22.82
C VAL A 278 0.12 -26.99 23.51
N ASN A 279 -1.10 -27.38 23.92
CA ASN A 279 -1.38 -28.57 24.73
C ASN A 279 -0.56 -28.66 26.04
N GLY A 280 -0.16 -27.50 26.60
CA GLY A 280 0.66 -27.42 27.82
C GLY A 280 2.15 -27.65 27.61
N LEU A 281 2.64 -27.70 26.38
CA LEU A 281 4.06 -27.74 26.04
C LEU A 281 4.55 -26.32 25.71
N PRO A 282 5.72 -25.89 26.24
CA PRO A 282 6.18 -24.50 26.13
C PRO A 282 6.49 -24.05 24.70
N ALA A 283 6.75 -24.98 23.80
CA ALA A 283 6.94 -24.76 22.37
C ALA A 283 6.41 -25.96 21.60
N ASP A 284 5.91 -25.73 20.41
CA ASP A 284 5.64 -26.78 19.44
C ASP A 284 6.83 -26.97 18.48
N SER A 285 6.62 -27.58 17.34
CA SER A 285 7.72 -27.95 16.45
C SER A 285 8.16 -26.85 15.48
N ASN A 286 7.35 -25.79 15.31
CA ASN A 286 7.63 -24.73 14.34
C ASN A 286 7.32 -23.34 14.89
N ALA A 287 8.28 -22.77 15.60
CA ALA A 287 8.14 -21.43 16.18
C ALA A 287 8.07 -20.28 15.14
N THR A 288 8.23 -20.56 13.85
CA THR A 288 8.21 -19.49 12.83
C THR A 288 6.79 -19.06 12.43
N ASN A 289 5.80 -19.95 12.65
CA ASN A 289 4.38 -19.65 12.40
C ASN A 289 3.60 -19.27 13.66
N ASP A 290 4.28 -19.17 14.82
CA ASP A 290 3.66 -18.84 16.12
C ASP A 290 3.29 -17.38 16.25
N SER A 291 3.69 -16.48 15.36
CA SER A 291 3.45 -15.05 15.50
C SER A 291 3.11 -14.36 14.17
N LEU A 292 2.19 -13.40 14.26
CA LEU A 292 1.85 -12.48 13.18
C LEU A 292 1.85 -11.05 13.71
N SER A 293 2.10 -10.08 12.84
CA SER A 293 2.03 -8.67 13.18
C SER A 293 1.11 -7.91 12.22
N ALA A 294 0.53 -6.81 12.73
CA ALA A 294 -0.26 -5.88 11.93
C ALA A 294 0.08 -4.44 12.32
N ASN A 295 0.16 -3.55 11.34
CA ASN A 295 0.30 -2.12 11.59
C ASN A 295 -1.09 -1.51 11.80
N ILE A 296 -1.23 -0.75 12.89
CA ILE A 296 -2.47 -0.09 13.28
C ILE A 296 -2.23 1.41 13.35
N THR A 297 -2.97 2.17 12.57
CA THR A 297 -3.03 3.64 12.66
C THR A 297 -4.12 4.03 13.65
N VAL A 298 -3.77 4.77 14.68
CA VAL A 298 -4.72 5.31 15.66
C VAL A 298 -4.83 6.81 15.45
N ALA A 299 -6.03 7.32 15.18
CA ALA A 299 -6.31 8.72 14.92
C ALA A 299 -7.51 9.21 15.71
N GLU A 300 -7.66 10.51 15.89
CA GLU A 300 -8.87 11.12 16.46
C GLU A 300 -9.93 11.26 15.36
N TYR A 301 -11.09 10.66 15.57
CA TYR A 301 -12.28 10.86 14.74
C TYR A 301 -13.17 11.86 15.47
N GLY A 302 -13.14 13.09 15.02
CA GLY A 302 -13.81 14.20 15.67
C GLY A 302 -14.94 14.79 14.85
N THR A 303 -15.74 15.64 15.50
CA THR A 303 -16.84 16.36 14.89
C THR A 303 -16.89 17.77 15.46
N ILE A 304 -17.06 18.78 14.59
CA ILE A 304 -17.35 20.16 15.02
C ILE A 304 -18.68 20.65 14.43
N SER A 305 -19.25 21.67 15.03
CA SER A 305 -20.41 22.36 14.46
C SER A 305 -19.93 23.58 13.69
N SER A 306 -20.17 23.63 12.39
CA SER A 306 -19.84 24.77 11.52
C SER A 306 -20.98 25.08 10.58
N GLY A 307 -21.35 26.35 10.43
CA GLY A 307 -22.45 26.76 9.59
C GLY A 307 -23.82 26.16 9.96
N GLY A 308 -23.97 25.64 11.18
CA GLY A 308 -25.18 24.93 11.64
C GLY A 308 -25.22 23.45 11.23
N LEU A 309 -24.17 22.93 10.61
CA LEU A 309 -23.99 21.51 10.25
C LEU A 309 -23.04 20.83 11.22
N SER A 310 -23.20 19.52 11.39
CA SER A 310 -22.20 18.64 12.02
C SER A 310 -21.16 18.26 10.95
N ARG A 311 -19.90 18.57 11.20
CA ARG A 311 -18.82 18.36 10.23
C ARG A 311 -17.77 17.44 10.85
N ASP A 312 -17.53 16.31 10.23
CA ASP A 312 -16.62 15.27 10.70
C ASP A 312 -15.20 15.51 10.18
N TYR A 313 -14.22 15.01 10.90
CA TYR A 313 -12.81 15.02 10.51
C TYR A 313 -12.06 13.84 11.11
N ILE A 314 -10.93 13.48 10.51
CA ILE A 314 -9.93 12.60 11.12
C ILE A 314 -8.70 13.45 11.39
N TYR A 315 -8.20 13.42 12.62
CA TYR A 315 -7.01 14.14 13.02
C TYR A 315 -5.94 13.18 13.52
N TYR A 316 -4.76 13.29 12.97
CA TYR A 316 -3.60 12.49 13.32
C TYR A 316 -2.48 13.40 13.84
N HIS A 317 -2.05 13.15 15.08
CA HIS A 317 -0.89 13.82 15.67
C HIS A 317 0.23 12.81 15.81
N ALA A 318 1.31 13.00 15.04
CA ALA A 318 2.45 12.09 15.08
C ALA A 318 3.07 12.03 16.48
N SER A 319 3.50 10.84 16.89
CA SER A 319 4.17 10.63 18.18
C SER A 319 5.52 11.36 18.25
N SER A 320 6.14 11.59 17.10
CA SER A 320 7.40 12.33 16.94
C SER A 320 7.23 13.85 16.89
N ALA A 321 5.98 14.36 16.75
CA ALA A 321 5.74 15.77 16.52
C ALA A 321 6.06 16.64 17.76
N PRO A 322 6.90 17.68 17.62
CA PRO A 322 7.19 18.60 18.71
C PRO A 322 6.00 19.54 18.98
N ALA A 323 6.02 20.19 20.14
CA ALA A 323 5.10 21.32 20.36
C ALA A 323 5.31 22.40 19.28
N ASN A 324 4.23 23.03 18.84
CA ASN A 324 4.22 24.01 17.74
C ASN A 324 4.59 23.39 16.37
N CYS A 325 4.27 22.09 16.18
CA CYS A 325 4.51 21.42 14.91
C CYS A 325 3.61 21.97 13.79
N PRO A 326 4.00 21.80 12.52
CA PRO A 326 3.16 22.12 11.35
C PRO A 326 1.86 21.30 11.33
N LEU A 327 0.84 21.85 10.64
CA LEU A 327 -0.41 21.16 10.31
C LEU A 327 -0.57 21.06 8.80
N VAL A 328 -0.84 19.86 8.30
CA VAL A 328 -1.23 19.61 6.90
C VAL A 328 -2.70 19.25 6.84
N MET A 329 -3.49 20.04 6.11
CA MET A 329 -4.89 19.74 5.77
C MET A 329 -4.92 18.97 4.46
N VAL A 330 -5.54 17.78 4.44
CA VAL A 330 -5.55 16.87 3.28
C VAL A 330 -6.99 16.62 2.85
N PHE A 331 -7.37 17.11 1.66
CA PHE A 331 -8.75 17.14 1.18
C PHE A 331 -9.01 16.05 0.13
N HIS A 332 -10.06 15.25 0.34
CA HIS A 332 -10.48 14.20 -0.61
C HIS A 332 -11.05 14.78 -1.91
N GLY A 333 -11.07 13.98 -2.97
CA GLY A 333 -11.71 14.33 -4.24
C GLY A 333 -13.24 14.23 -4.20
N TYR A 334 -13.89 14.65 -5.28
CA TYR A 334 -15.35 14.56 -5.44
C TYR A 334 -15.82 13.11 -5.31
N GLY A 335 -16.82 12.88 -4.45
CA GLY A 335 -17.35 11.56 -4.12
C GLY A 335 -16.46 10.72 -3.18
N GLY A 336 -15.31 11.26 -2.75
CA GLY A 336 -14.39 10.61 -1.80
C GLY A 336 -14.77 10.85 -0.34
N ASN A 337 -13.91 10.43 0.58
CA ASN A 337 -14.09 10.67 2.02
C ASN A 337 -12.74 10.80 2.74
N ALA A 338 -12.79 11.25 3.99
CA ALA A 338 -11.62 11.48 4.82
C ALA A 338 -10.77 10.22 5.07
N GLN A 339 -11.42 9.06 5.20
CA GLN A 339 -10.72 7.79 5.42
C GLN A 339 -9.95 7.36 4.17
N ASP A 340 -10.58 7.40 3.00
CA ASP A 340 -9.94 6.97 1.77
C ASP A 340 -8.69 7.81 1.47
N ILE A 341 -8.78 9.16 1.61
CA ILE A 341 -7.60 10.02 1.36
C ILE A 341 -6.53 9.84 2.42
N MET A 342 -6.87 9.56 3.66
CA MET A 342 -5.90 9.20 4.70
C MET A 342 -5.15 7.92 4.31
N ASP A 343 -5.87 6.91 3.81
CA ASP A 343 -5.29 5.60 3.51
C ASP A 343 -4.36 5.66 2.30
N TYR A 344 -4.77 6.30 1.19
CA TYR A 344 -3.93 6.29 0.00
C TYR A 344 -2.85 7.38 -0.03
N SER A 345 -3.05 8.50 0.65
CA SER A 345 -2.02 9.55 0.69
C SER A 345 -0.89 9.25 1.65
N GLU A 346 -1.11 8.37 2.63
CA GLU A 346 -0.11 7.91 3.63
C GLU A 346 0.58 9.06 4.38
N PHE A 347 -0.03 10.25 4.52
CA PHE A 347 0.56 11.38 5.24
C PHE A 347 0.85 11.05 6.71
N ASN A 348 0.16 10.08 7.31
CA ASN A 348 0.43 9.68 8.69
C ASN A 348 1.84 9.09 8.86
N ALA A 349 2.32 8.31 7.90
CA ALA A 349 3.68 7.77 7.90
C ALA A 349 4.73 8.87 7.76
N LEU A 350 4.48 9.84 6.89
CA LEU A 350 5.33 11.03 6.74
C LEU A 350 5.31 11.90 8.00
N ALA A 351 4.15 12.03 8.65
CA ALA A 351 4.03 12.75 9.90
C ALA A 351 4.91 12.14 11.01
N GLU A 352 4.95 10.81 11.13
CA GLU A 352 5.86 10.12 12.05
C GLU A 352 7.34 10.32 11.68
N GLU A 353 7.67 10.32 10.39
CA GLU A 353 9.04 10.51 9.91
C GLU A 353 9.56 11.94 10.19
N PHE A 354 8.69 12.95 9.99
CA PHE A 354 9.12 14.35 9.98
C PHE A 354 8.62 15.20 11.15
N GLY A 355 7.66 14.72 11.93
CA GLY A 355 7.19 15.40 13.15
C GLY A 355 6.17 16.51 12.89
N PHE A 356 5.06 16.22 12.21
CA PHE A 356 3.95 17.16 11.99
C PHE A 356 2.59 16.54 12.31
N ALA A 357 1.53 17.34 12.26
CA ALA A 357 0.15 16.89 12.43
C ALA A 357 -0.59 16.91 11.08
N VAL A 358 -1.55 16.00 10.91
CA VAL A 358 -2.38 15.90 9.70
C VAL A 358 -3.85 15.96 10.09
N CYS A 359 -4.65 16.65 9.30
CA CYS A 359 -6.09 16.61 9.41
C CYS A 359 -6.72 16.27 8.04
N TYR A 360 -7.67 15.34 8.06
CA TYR A 360 -8.47 14.91 6.92
C TYR A 360 -9.92 15.28 7.19
N PRO A 361 -10.36 16.48 6.77
CA PRO A 361 -11.75 16.89 6.94
C PRO A 361 -12.68 16.10 6.01
N GLN A 362 -13.96 15.97 6.42
CA GLN A 362 -15.00 15.35 5.61
C GLN A 362 -15.87 16.42 4.94
N GLY A 363 -15.93 16.36 3.61
CA GLY A 363 -16.86 17.16 2.81
C GLY A 363 -18.32 16.76 3.03
N THR A 364 -19.25 17.69 2.77
CA THR A 364 -20.70 17.41 2.80
C THR A 364 -21.14 16.73 1.50
N GLU A 365 -22.33 16.14 1.49
CA GLU A 365 -22.97 15.67 0.25
C GLU A 365 -23.66 16.84 -0.48
N ASP A 366 -23.52 16.87 -1.80
CA ASP A 366 -24.24 17.78 -2.68
C ASP A 366 -25.64 17.25 -3.03
N SER A 367 -26.37 17.97 -3.86
CA SER A 367 -27.70 17.58 -4.34
C SER A 367 -27.72 16.30 -5.19
N PHE A 368 -26.55 15.77 -5.58
CA PHE A 368 -26.38 14.51 -6.29
C PHE A 368 -25.98 13.34 -5.36
N ASN A 369 -25.93 13.57 -4.04
CA ASN A 369 -25.46 12.65 -3.00
C ASN A 369 -23.98 12.24 -3.19
N SER A 370 -23.17 13.17 -3.65
CA SER A 370 -21.72 13.03 -3.73
C SER A 370 -21.06 13.96 -2.73
N THR A 371 -20.11 13.45 -1.97
CA THR A 371 -19.30 14.26 -1.05
C THR A 371 -18.40 15.21 -1.85
N PHE A 372 -18.26 16.45 -1.39
CA PHE A 372 -17.56 17.48 -2.14
C PHE A 372 -17.04 18.63 -1.26
N TRP A 373 -16.20 19.44 -1.85
CA TRP A 373 -15.79 20.75 -1.38
C TRP A 373 -16.42 21.81 -2.30
N ASN A 374 -17.13 22.77 -1.72
CA ASN A 374 -17.83 23.79 -2.49
C ASN A 374 -16.85 24.83 -3.06
N VAL A 375 -16.33 24.56 -4.23
CA VAL A 375 -15.48 25.48 -5.00
C VAL A 375 -16.25 26.28 -6.04
N GLY A 376 -17.58 26.15 -6.08
CA GLY A 376 -18.45 26.86 -7.00
C GLY A 376 -18.48 26.24 -8.41
N TYR A 377 -18.56 24.94 -8.52
CA TYR A 377 -18.79 24.27 -9.81
C TYR A 377 -20.12 24.69 -10.42
N ASP A 378 -20.19 24.87 -11.73
CA ASP A 378 -21.39 25.37 -12.42
C ASP A 378 -22.61 24.48 -12.21
N PHE A 379 -22.42 23.14 -12.18
CA PHE A 379 -23.52 22.20 -11.94
C PHE A 379 -24.00 22.19 -10.47
N GLN A 380 -23.24 22.77 -9.55
CA GLN A 380 -23.55 22.91 -8.11
C GLN A 380 -23.98 24.31 -7.71
N SER A 381 -24.44 25.11 -8.65
CA SER A 381 -24.80 26.52 -8.41
C SER A 381 -25.88 26.76 -7.34
N GLY A 382 -26.54 25.71 -6.85
CA GLY A 382 -27.51 25.75 -5.74
C GLY A 382 -26.92 25.45 -4.36
N GLU A 383 -25.66 24.97 -4.31
CA GLU A 383 -25.01 24.62 -3.06
C GLU A 383 -24.57 25.89 -2.30
N THR A 384 -24.81 25.90 -0.99
CA THR A 384 -24.56 27.07 -0.14
C THR A 384 -23.68 26.77 1.07
N VAL A 385 -23.16 25.56 1.18
CA VAL A 385 -22.24 25.22 2.25
C VAL A 385 -20.95 26.04 2.13
N ASP A 386 -20.47 26.54 3.27
CA ASP A 386 -19.24 27.32 3.35
C ASP A 386 -18.14 26.44 3.97
N ASP A 387 -17.40 25.76 3.10
CA ASP A 387 -16.32 24.85 3.50
C ASP A 387 -15.07 25.63 3.96
N VAL A 388 -14.90 26.88 3.50
CA VAL A 388 -13.79 27.74 3.94
C VAL A 388 -13.94 28.05 5.42
N VAL A 389 -15.12 28.49 5.84
CA VAL A 389 -15.41 28.77 7.26
C VAL A 389 -15.25 27.48 8.10
N PHE A 390 -15.72 26.35 7.60
CA PHE A 390 -15.54 25.07 8.30
C PHE A 390 -14.06 24.75 8.56
N VAL A 391 -13.23 24.89 7.54
CA VAL A 391 -11.79 24.56 7.63
C VAL A 391 -11.08 25.53 8.57
N GLU A 392 -11.39 26.81 8.54
CA GLU A 392 -10.82 27.80 9.45
C GLU A 392 -11.21 27.53 10.92
N GLU A 393 -12.50 27.27 11.19
CA GLU A 393 -12.98 26.89 12.53
C GLU A 393 -12.38 25.58 13.02
N LEU A 394 -12.15 24.63 12.13
CA LEU A 394 -11.48 23.35 12.45
C LEU A 394 -10.01 23.57 12.80
N ILE A 395 -9.27 24.37 12.02
CA ILE A 395 -7.87 24.72 12.29
C ILE A 395 -7.75 25.42 13.63
N ASP A 396 -8.62 26.40 13.93
CA ASP A 396 -8.62 27.09 15.22
C ASP A 396 -8.88 26.12 16.37
N THR A 397 -9.83 25.21 16.21
CA THR A 397 -10.15 24.18 17.21
C THR A 397 -8.97 23.27 17.49
N LEU A 398 -8.36 22.72 16.43
CA LEU A 398 -7.21 21.80 16.53
C LEU A 398 -5.99 22.51 17.11
N SER A 399 -5.71 23.74 16.69
CA SER A 399 -4.58 24.54 17.18
C SER A 399 -4.71 24.86 18.67
N ALA A 400 -5.92 25.19 19.13
CA ALA A 400 -6.20 25.45 20.53
C ALA A 400 -6.03 24.19 21.41
N GLN A 401 -6.35 23.01 20.89
CA GLN A 401 -6.31 21.75 21.62
C GLN A 401 -4.91 21.09 21.62
N ASN A 402 -4.15 21.25 20.54
CA ASN A 402 -2.95 20.45 20.28
C ASN A 402 -1.65 21.25 20.20
N SER A 403 -1.66 22.55 20.53
CA SER A 403 -0.47 23.42 20.49
C SER A 403 0.24 23.37 19.11
N LEU A 404 -0.52 23.49 18.02
CA LEU A 404 0.01 23.49 16.67
C LEU A 404 0.60 24.85 16.28
N SER A 405 1.37 24.89 15.20
CA SER A 405 1.89 26.13 14.65
C SER A 405 0.76 26.95 14.02
N ASN A 406 0.70 28.24 14.37
CA ASN A 406 -0.21 29.18 13.71
C ASN A 406 0.34 29.73 12.39
N GLU A 407 1.60 29.47 12.06
CA GLU A 407 2.28 29.99 10.87
C GLU A 407 2.54 28.91 9.81
N ASN A 408 2.69 27.65 10.25
CA ASN A 408 3.03 26.54 9.37
C ASN A 408 1.82 25.64 9.17
N ILE A 409 0.84 26.16 8.45
CA ILE A 409 -0.39 25.46 8.06
C ILE A 409 -0.39 25.33 6.54
N PHE A 410 -0.61 24.11 6.06
CA PHE A 410 -0.52 23.74 4.65
C PHE A 410 -1.79 23.04 4.19
N SER A 411 -2.05 23.09 2.89
CA SER A 411 -3.20 22.44 2.25
C SER A 411 -2.74 21.58 1.08
N THR A 412 -3.27 20.37 1.00
CA THR A 412 -3.15 19.51 -0.17
C THR A 412 -4.45 18.74 -0.38
N GLY A 413 -4.62 18.16 -1.53
CA GLY A 413 -5.79 17.35 -1.83
C GLY A 413 -5.81 16.93 -3.29
N MET A 414 -6.64 15.94 -3.58
CA MET A 414 -6.78 15.40 -4.92
C MET A 414 -8.02 15.98 -5.61
N SER A 415 -7.91 16.30 -6.92
CA SER A 415 -9.06 16.66 -7.73
C SER A 415 -9.83 17.83 -7.09
N ASN A 416 -11.12 17.68 -6.77
CA ASN A 416 -11.91 18.68 -6.04
C ASN A 416 -11.24 19.17 -4.74
N GLY A 417 -10.50 18.32 -4.02
CA GLY A 417 -9.68 18.73 -2.86
C GLY A 417 -8.48 19.60 -3.26
N GLY A 418 -7.90 19.37 -4.44
CA GLY A 418 -6.88 20.22 -5.05
C GLY A 418 -7.45 21.58 -5.47
N ASP A 419 -8.63 21.58 -6.09
CA ASP A 419 -9.36 22.80 -6.47
C ASP A 419 -9.69 23.66 -5.23
N PHE A 420 -10.09 22.97 -4.16
CA PHE A 420 -10.35 23.63 -2.88
C PHE A 420 -9.08 24.20 -2.26
N SER A 421 -7.94 23.55 -2.41
CA SER A 421 -6.65 24.09 -1.99
C SER A 421 -6.31 25.39 -2.73
N TYR A 422 -6.58 25.49 -4.03
CA TYR A 422 -6.47 26.75 -4.79
C TYR A 422 -7.40 27.83 -4.27
N MET A 423 -8.64 27.48 -3.93
CA MET A 423 -9.59 28.42 -3.33
C MET A 423 -9.06 28.95 -2.00
N LEU A 424 -8.57 28.07 -1.12
CA LEU A 424 -7.98 28.44 0.18
C LEU A 424 -6.77 29.36 0.01
N ALA A 425 -5.91 29.13 -0.98
CA ALA A 425 -4.80 30.02 -1.28
C ALA A 425 -5.24 31.44 -1.64
N CYS A 426 -6.44 31.62 -2.16
CA CYS A 426 -6.99 32.93 -2.50
C CYS A 426 -7.75 33.61 -1.36
N VAL A 427 -8.59 32.87 -0.63
CA VAL A 427 -9.53 33.47 0.34
C VAL A 427 -9.08 33.34 1.79
N SER A 428 -8.20 32.35 2.09
CA SER A 428 -7.64 32.09 3.41
C SER A 428 -6.11 32.22 3.41
N SER A 429 -5.59 33.14 2.63
CA SER A 429 -4.14 33.34 2.46
C SER A 429 -3.39 33.78 3.73
N GLU A 430 -4.10 34.26 4.77
CA GLU A 430 -3.49 34.54 6.09
C GLU A 430 -3.26 33.25 6.88
N THR A 431 -4.04 32.21 6.63
CA THR A 431 -3.97 30.91 7.33
C THR A 431 -2.96 29.98 6.69
N PHE A 432 -3.03 29.80 5.37
CA PHE A 432 -2.20 28.84 4.65
C PHE A 432 -0.89 29.47 4.15
N LYS A 433 0.23 28.80 4.44
CA LYS A 433 1.57 29.21 3.99
C LYS A 433 1.93 28.62 2.63
N GLY A 434 1.42 27.45 2.31
CA GLY A 434 1.62 26.77 1.04
C GLY A 434 0.51 25.78 0.75
N ILE A 435 0.30 25.50 -0.54
CA ILE A 435 -0.62 24.48 -1.02
C ILE A 435 0.07 23.53 -1.99
N ALA A 436 -0.40 22.27 -2.03
CA ALA A 436 0.09 21.26 -2.96
C ALA A 436 -1.07 20.50 -3.60
N PRO A 437 -1.84 21.09 -4.52
CA PRO A 437 -2.86 20.40 -5.28
C PRO A 437 -2.31 19.23 -6.08
N VAL A 438 -3.06 18.13 -6.14
CA VAL A 438 -2.76 16.95 -6.98
C VAL A 438 -3.94 16.72 -7.92
N ALA A 439 -3.69 16.72 -9.23
CA ALA A 439 -4.70 16.61 -10.28
C ALA A 439 -5.86 17.62 -10.10
N GLY A 440 -5.53 18.80 -9.58
CA GLY A 440 -6.47 19.87 -9.32
C GLY A 440 -6.56 20.88 -10.47
N MET A 441 -7.60 21.74 -10.44
CA MET A 441 -7.76 22.87 -11.36
C MET A 441 -8.12 24.13 -10.60
N MET A 442 -7.69 25.27 -11.06
CA MET A 442 -8.10 26.57 -10.53
C MET A 442 -9.17 27.18 -11.43
N LEU A 443 -10.41 27.21 -10.95
CA LEU A 443 -11.54 27.74 -11.71
C LEU A 443 -11.36 29.22 -12.02
N GLN A 444 -11.83 29.67 -13.20
CA GLN A 444 -11.66 31.04 -13.67
C GLN A 444 -12.24 32.07 -12.68
N HIS A 445 -13.39 31.78 -12.07
CA HIS A 445 -14.01 32.71 -11.10
C HIS A 445 -13.17 32.85 -9.81
N ILE A 446 -12.40 31.79 -9.42
CA ILE A 446 -11.45 31.85 -8.30
C ILE A 446 -10.28 32.77 -8.69
N ILE A 447 -9.75 32.64 -9.93
CA ILE A 447 -8.71 33.53 -10.46
C ILE A 447 -9.17 34.98 -10.44
N ASP A 448 -10.38 35.25 -10.97
CA ASP A 448 -10.93 36.58 -11.12
C ASP A 448 -11.21 37.30 -9.79
N THR A 449 -11.48 36.50 -8.73
CA THR A 449 -11.82 37.03 -7.39
C THR A 449 -10.69 36.86 -6.37
N CYS A 450 -9.54 36.30 -6.77
CA CYS A 450 -8.42 36.02 -5.88
C CYS A 450 -7.82 37.29 -5.26
N ASN A 451 -8.04 37.46 -3.96
CA ASN A 451 -7.58 38.62 -3.22
C ASN A 451 -6.75 38.22 -2.00
N GLN A 452 -5.52 37.76 -2.27
CA GLN A 452 -4.60 37.37 -1.21
C GLN A 452 -4.12 38.55 -0.38
N ILE A 453 -4.04 38.33 0.94
CA ILE A 453 -3.43 39.26 1.91
C ILE A 453 -1.92 39.01 2.00
N ARG A 454 -1.52 37.73 1.93
CA ARG A 454 -0.10 37.32 1.80
C ARG A 454 0.05 36.30 0.69
N GLU A 455 1.26 36.20 0.14
CA GLU A 455 1.58 35.20 -0.87
C GLU A 455 1.59 33.81 -0.26
N VAL A 456 0.99 32.85 -0.96
CA VAL A 456 0.93 31.41 -0.62
C VAL A 456 1.73 30.65 -1.64
N SER A 457 2.72 29.88 -1.22
CA SER A 457 3.53 29.08 -2.15
C SER A 457 2.71 27.93 -2.73
N ILE A 458 2.96 27.58 -4.00
CA ILE A 458 2.16 26.63 -4.79
C ILE A 458 3.05 25.51 -5.31
N LEU A 459 2.64 24.26 -5.11
CA LEU A 459 3.13 23.09 -5.83
C LEU A 459 1.94 22.41 -6.52
N GLU A 460 1.91 22.33 -7.83
CA GLU A 460 0.93 21.52 -8.57
C GLU A 460 1.58 20.24 -9.07
N ILE A 461 0.91 19.10 -8.89
CA ILE A 461 1.32 17.78 -9.44
C ILE A 461 0.22 17.30 -10.37
N HIS A 462 0.52 17.16 -11.69
CA HIS A 462 -0.52 16.92 -12.68
C HIS A 462 -0.10 15.98 -13.81
N GLY A 463 -1.00 15.07 -14.19
CA GLY A 463 -0.82 14.13 -15.29
C GLY A 463 -1.12 14.74 -16.67
N THR A 464 -0.27 14.46 -17.68
CA THR A 464 -0.53 14.96 -19.05
C THR A 464 -1.68 14.25 -19.75
N ASN A 465 -2.02 13.04 -19.31
CA ASN A 465 -3.14 12.24 -19.83
C ASN A 465 -4.36 12.27 -18.90
N ASP A 466 -4.41 13.22 -17.95
CA ASP A 466 -5.57 13.40 -17.10
C ASP A 466 -6.80 13.68 -17.97
N ASN A 467 -7.81 12.80 -17.89
CA ASN A 467 -9.05 12.87 -18.65
C ASN A 467 -10.24 13.37 -17.82
N VAL A 468 -10.02 13.70 -16.54
CA VAL A 468 -11.00 14.29 -15.63
C VAL A 468 -10.77 15.80 -15.51
N THR A 469 -9.53 16.20 -15.20
CA THR A 469 -9.04 17.56 -15.22
C THR A 469 -7.92 17.70 -16.25
N PRO A 470 -8.25 17.84 -17.54
CA PRO A 470 -7.25 17.90 -18.61
C PRO A 470 -6.18 18.97 -18.38
N MET A 471 -4.91 18.60 -18.56
CA MET A 471 -3.77 19.51 -18.50
C MET A 471 -3.96 20.77 -19.38
N ALA A 472 -4.68 20.60 -20.50
CA ALA A 472 -5.00 21.69 -21.45
C ALA A 472 -6.05 22.68 -20.93
N GLY A 473 -6.73 22.38 -19.81
CA GLY A 473 -7.82 23.15 -19.28
C GLY A 473 -9.12 23.01 -20.08
N ASP A 474 -10.18 23.62 -19.54
CA ASP A 474 -11.47 23.77 -20.21
C ASP A 474 -11.98 25.24 -20.13
N PRO A 475 -11.37 26.17 -20.89
CA PRO A 475 -11.75 27.58 -20.82
C PRO A 475 -13.15 27.88 -21.35
N THR A 476 -13.79 26.92 -21.99
CA THR A 476 -15.14 27.04 -22.57
C THR A 476 -16.20 26.26 -21.79
N ASN A 477 -15.81 25.59 -20.71
CA ASN A 477 -16.68 24.81 -19.85
C ASN A 477 -17.50 23.75 -20.61
N ILE A 478 -16.82 22.95 -21.42
CA ILE A 478 -17.46 21.87 -22.18
C ILE A 478 -17.92 20.75 -21.22
N ASP A 479 -17.13 20.47 -20.20
CA ASP A 479 -17.36 19.37 -19.26
C ASP A 479 -18.34 19.76 -18.13
N GLY A 480 -18.66 21.05 -17.98
CA GLY A 480 -19.70 21.55 -17.06
C GLY A 480 -19.24 21.76 -15.60
N TRP A 481 -17.95 21.59 -15.30
CA TRP A 481 -17.39 21.86 -13.97
C TRP A 481 -17.28 23.36 -13.66
N GLY A 482 -17.17 24.19 -14.69
CA GLY A 482 -16.83 25.59 -14.68
C GLY A 482 -15.59 25.81 -15.54
N ALA A 483 -15.48 27.01 -16.14
CA ALA A 483 -14.31 27.32 -16.96
C ALA A 483 -13.03 27.38 -16.13
N TYR A 484 -11.93 26.84 -16.63
CA TYR A 484 -10.59 26.94 -16.06
C TYR A 484 -9.50 26.96 -17.15
N PRO A 485 -8.39 27.70 -16.92
CA PRO A 485 -7.27 27.72 -17.85
C PRO A 485 -6.51 26.38 -17.84
N SER A 486 -5.58 26.22 -18.79
CA SER A 486 -4.64 25.08 -18.72
C SER A 486 -3.80 25.16 -17.44
N ILE A 487 -3.35 24.00 -16.96
CA ILE A 487 -2.50 23.93 -15.77
C ILE A 487 -1.23 24.80 -15.93
N PRO A 488 -0.49 24.77 -17.07
CA PRO A 488 0.60 25.71 -17.26
C PRO A 488 0.18 27.19 -17.14
N ASN A 489 -0.98 27.58 -17.65
CA ASN A 489 -1.45 28.96 -17.53
C ASN A 489 -1.84 29.31 -16.07
N THR A 490 -2.32 28.36 -15.30
CA THR A 490 -2.55 28.53 -13.85
C THR A 490 -1.22 28.77 -13.12
N ILE A 491 -0.18 28.03 -13.46
CA ILE A 491 1.18 28.23 -12.93
C ILE A 491 1.72 29.60 -13.34
N ASP A 492 1.59 29.98 -14.61
CA ASP A 492 1.99 31.31 -15.11
C ASP A 492 1.28 32.44 -14.39
N TYR A 493 -0.01 32.28 -14.03
CA TYR A 493 -0.74 33.25 -13.23
C TYR A 493 -0.06 33.50 -11.87
N TRP A 494 0.33 32.44 -11.15
CA TRP A 494 0.99 32.55 -9.85
C TRP A 494 2.42 33.09 -9.98
N VAL A 495 3.20 32.59 -10.95
CA VAL A 495 4.56 33.05 -11.25
C VAL A 495 4.57 34.56 -11.53
N ASN A 496 3.67 35.03 -12.39
CA ASN A 496 3.56 36.45 -12.72
C ASN A 496 3.06 37.28 -11.53
N ARG A 497 2.13 36.75 -10.76
CA ARG A 497 1.57 37.41 -9.58
C ARG A 497 2.63 37.67 -8.51
N TYR A 498 3.55 36.73 -8.32
CA TYR A 498 4.64 36.84 -7.33
C TYR A 498 5.93 37.40 -7.92
N GLY A 499 5.97 37.66 -9.23
CA GLY A 499 7.14 38.21 -9.90
C GLY A 499 8.36 37.31 -9.88
N LEU A 500 8.15 35.98 -9.90
CA LEU A 500 9.23 35.00 -9.88
C LEU A 500 9.90 34.93 -11.26
N THR A 501 11.22 35.06 -11.32
CA THR A 501 11.98 35.13 -12.57
C THR A 501 12.95 33.98 -12.79
N ASP A 502 13.38 33.33 -11.72
CA ASP A 502 14.30 32.22 -11.80
C ASP A 502 13.51 30.90 -11.96
N VAL A 503 13.94 30.07 -12.91
CA VAL A 503 13.36 28.73 -13.12
C VAL A 503 14.44 27.67 -13.07
N SER A 504 14.14 26.57 -12.37
CA SER A 504 14.99 25.38 -12.31
C SER A 504 14.18 24.16 -12.70
N SER A 505 14.59 23.49 -13.77
CA SER A 505 13.93 22.28 -14.29
C SER A 505 14.71 21.03 -13.93
N THR A 506 14.02 19.96 -13.55
CA THR A 506 14.62 18.66 -13.18
C THR A 506 13.74 17.53 -13.73
N THR A 507 14.37 16.48 -14.23
CA THR A 507 13.68 15.21 -14.56
C THR A 507 14.00 14.21 -13.46
N PHE A 508 12.98 13.54 -12.95
CA PHE A 508 13.13 12.48 -11.95
C PHE A 508 13.58 11.18 -12.62
N PRO A 509 14.23 10.27 -11.89
CA PRO A 509 14.48 8.93 -12.39
C PRO A 509 13.16 8.20 -12.68
N ASP A 510 13.08 7.49 -13.77
CA ASP A 510 12.03 6.52 -14.08
C ASP A 510 12.35 5.26 -13.26
N VAL A 511 11.68 5.12 -12.12
CA VAL A 511 11.91 4.05 -11.13
C VAL A 511 11.05 2.83 -11.45
N ASP A 512 9.85 3.05 -11.97
CA ASP A 512 8.96 2.00 -12.46
C ASP A 512 8.66 2.18 -13.96
N PRO A 513 9.53 1.72 -14.87
CA PRO A 513 9.31 1.85 -16.31
C PRO A 513 8.05 1.14 -16.82
N THR A 514 7.35 0.39 -15.97
CA THR A 514 6.15 -0.38 -16.35
C THR A 514 4.86 0.41 -16.17
N ASP A 515 4.87 1.51 -15.42
CA ASP A 515 3.69 2.36 -15.22
C ASP A 515 3.37 3.26 -16.43
N GLY A 516 4.30 3.37 -17.38
CA GLY A 516 4.12 4.09 -18.64
C GLY A 516 4.16 5.61 -18.52
N SER A 517 4.69 6.14 -17.43
CA SER A 517 4.80 7.56 -17.16
C SER A 517 6.19 7.97 -16.67
N THR A 518 6.50 9.27 -16.72
CA THR A 518 7.75 9.85 -16.20
C THR A 518 7.47 11.21 -15.58
N VAL A 519 8.34 11.68 -14.69
CA VAL A 519 8.10 12.92 -13.96
C VAL A 519 9.19 13.96 -14.24
N SER A 520 8.75 15.20 -14.48
CA SER A 520 9.61 16.38 -14.52
C SER A 520 9.07 17.48 -13.62
N SER A 521 9.93 18.38 -13.17
CA SER A 521 9.52 19.54 -12.37
C SER A 521 10.12 20.83 -12.92
N ASP A 522 9.29 21.89 -12.88
CA ASP A 522 9.70 23.27 -13.04
C ASP A 522 9.45 24.04 -11.74
N LYS A 523 10.52 24.60 -11.15
CA LYS A 523 10.49 25.31 -9.88
C LYS A 523 10.82 26.78 -10.12
N TYR A 524 9.83 27.64 -9.89
CA TYR A 524 9.95 29.09 -10.08
C TYR A 524 10.21 29.76 -8.73
N THR A 525 11.27 30.54 -8.68
CA THR A 525 11.74 31.25 -7.49
C THR A 525 12.17 32.66 -7.83
N GLU A 526 12.45 33.48 -6.81
CA GLU A 526 13.07 34.79 -6.95
C GLU A 526 13.98 35.03 -5.75
N LEU A 527 15.16 35.57 -6.01
CA LEU A 527 16.13 35.86 -4.94
C LEU A 527 15.57 36.86 -3.93
N GLY A 528 15.45 36.42 -2.69
CA GLY A 528 14.89 37.24 -1.58
C GLY A 528 13.36 37.14 -1.43
N SER A 529 12.67 36.42 -2.29
CA SER A 529 11.27 36.02 -2.07
C SER A 529 11.19 34.78 -1.19
N CYS A 530 10.19 34.72 -0.32
CA CYS A 530 9.84 33.51 0.42
C CYS A 530 8.82 32.64 -0.33
N SER A 531 8.22 33.18 -1.39
CA SER A 531 7.19 32.48 -2.16
C SER A 531 7.80 31.74 -3.32
N GLN A 532 7.28 30.56 -3.60
CA GLN A 532 7.73 29.67 -4.67
C GLN A 532 6.51 29.11 -5.40
N VAL A 533 6.67 28.83 -6.68
CA VAL A 533 5.66 28.15 -7.50
C VAL A 533 6.32 26.99 -8.23
N TRP A 534 5.85 25.78 -8.01
CA TRP A 534 6.39 24.57 -8.62
C TRP A 534 5.31 23.86 -9.43
N LEU A 535 5.70 23.29 -10.55
CA LEU A 535 4.89 22.37 -11.34
C LEU A 535 5.62 21.04 -11.48
N TYR A 536 4.99 19.98 -11.05
CA TYR A 536 5.42 18.63 -11.36
C TYR A 536 4.53 18.08 -12.47
N THR A 537 5.11 17.81 -13.61
CA THR A 537 4.42 17.24 -14.77
C THR A 537 4.68 15.74 -14.81
N VAL A 538 3.61 14.95 -14.69
CA VAL A 538 3.65 13.50 -14.86
C VAL A 538 3.29 13.19 -16.31
N ASP A 539 4.32 13.02 -17.14
CA ASP A 539 4.12 12.74 -18.58
C ASP A 539 3.66 11.31 -18.77
N GLY A 540 2.49 11.13 -19.38
CA GLY A 540 1.78 9.84 -19.46
C GLY A 540 0.82 9.58 -18.31
N GLY A 541 0.96 10.28 -17.17
CA GLY A 541 0.10 10.12 -15.98
C GLY A 541 -1.35 10.55 -16.22
N GLY A 542 -2.27 9.89 -15.54
CA GLY A 542 -3.71 10.13 -15.58
C GLY A 542 -4.21 11.04 -14.45
N HIS A 543 -5.46 10.81 -14.04
CA HIS A 543 -6.08 11.46 -12.87
C HIS A 543 -5.69 10.69 -11.60
N ASP A 544 -4.44 10.81 -11.20
CA ASP A 544 -3.78 9.92 -10.28
C ASP A 544 -3.24 10.65 -9.04
N TRP A 545 -2.95 9.86 -7.98
CA TRP A 545 -2.12 10.30 -6.85
C TRP A 545 -0.78 9.57 -6.96
N PRO A 546 0.26 10.18 -7.53
CA PRO A 546 1.57 9.55 -7.71
C PRO A 546 2.12 8.93 -6.42
N GLY A 547 2.60 7.70 -6.50
CA GLY A 547 3.07 6.90 -5.37
C GLY A 547 1.99 6.06 -4.67
N ALA A 548 0.69 6.28 -4.96
CA ALA A 548 -0.41 5.43 -4.51
C ALA A 548 -1.01 4.61 -5.66
N TRP A 549 -1.18 5.23 -6.82
CA TRP A 549 -1.55 4.60 -8.08
C TRP A 549 -1.17 5.51 -9.26
N GLY A 550 -1.14 4.96 -10.47
CA GLY A 550 -0.66 5.65 -11.66
C GLY A 550 0.86 5.72 -11.67
N ASN A 551 1.43 6.91 -11.63
CA ASN A 551 2.88 7.07 -11.58
C ASN A 551 3.48 6.60 -10.25
N MET A 552 4.54 5.80 -10.32
CA MET A 552 5.26 5.25 -9.16
C MET A 552 6.69 5.78 -9.02
N ASP A 553 7.09 6.75 -9.86
CA ASP A 553 8.43 7.36 -9.80
C ASP A 553 8.61 8.32 -8.62
N ILE A 554 7.52 8.91 -8.16
CA ILE A 554 7.50 9.82 -7.01
C ILE A 554 6.36 9.45 -6.05
N SER A 555 6.46 9.92 -4.81
CA SER A 555 5.33 9.99 -3.89
C SER A 555 4.84 11.43 -3.82
N ALA A 556 3.63 11.70 -4.31
CA ALA A 556 3.03 13.04 -4.27
C ALA A 556 2.98 13.61 -2.85
N SER A 557 2.66 12.78 -1.87
CA SER A 557 2.62 13.17 -0.45
C SER A 557 4.00 13.58 0.07
N ARG A 558 5.06 12.82 -0.28
CA ARG A 558 6.43 13.14 0.14
C ARG A 558 6.93 14.40 -0.54
N GLU A 559 6.66 14.58 -1.82
CA GLU A 559 7.04 15.79 -2.55
C GLU A 559 6.30 17.03 -2.01
N ALA A 560 5.01 16.88 -1.69
CA ALA A 560 4.24 17.93 -1.02
C ALA A 560 4.85 18.30 0.34
N TRP A 561 5.19 17.30 1.16
CA TRP A 561 5.84 17.58 2.45
C TRP A 561 7.22 18.24 2.28
N LEU A 562 8.08 17.75 1.40
CA LEU A 562 9.39 18.34 1.14
C LEU A 562 9.29 19.78 0.61
N PHE A 563 8.23 20.08 -0.13
CA PHE A 563 7.89 21.45 -0.50
C PHE A 563 7.48 22.28 0.72
N PHE A 564 6.60 21.79 1.57
CA PHE A 564 6.14 22.49 2.77
C PHE A 564 7.24 22.72 3.81
N ASP A 565 8.08 21.71 4.05
CA ASP A 565 9.13 21.74 5.08
C ASP A 565 10.13 22.88 4.81
N GLN A 566 10.50 23.10 3.57
CA GLN A 566 11.39 24.22 3.25
C GLN A 566 10.75 25.60 3.45
N LEU A 567 9.38 25.69 3.40
CA LEU A 567 8.64 26.91 3.67
C LEU A 567 8.55 27.19 5.19
N CYS A 568 8.75 26.21 6.05
CA CYS A 568 8.77 26.37 7.50
C CYS A 568 10.03 27.09 7.99
N VAL A 569 11.10 27.02 7.22
CA VAL A 569 12.30 27.79 7.50
C VAL A 569 11.99 29.22 7.10
N ASN A 570 11.60 30.08 8.08
CA ASN A 570 11.79 31.51 7.87
C ASN A 570 13.22 31.66 7.35
N PRO A 571 13.47 32.43 6.27
CA PRO A 571 14.79 32.96 6.11
C PRO A 571 15.00 33.83 7.35
N VAL A 572 15.49 33.23 8.42
CA VAL A 572 16.27 34.01 9.36
C VAL A 572 17.16 34.78 8.39
N GLU A 573 17.03 36.14 8.33
CA GLU A 573 18.17 36.91 7.92
C GLU A 573 19.34 36.12 8.49
N ILE A 574 20.10 35.49 7.61
CA ILE A 574 21.43 35.06 7.99
C ILE A 574 22.08 36.41 8.26
N SER A 575 21.79 36.94 9.47
CA SER A 575 22.81 37.73 10.11
C SER A 575 23.96 36.78 10.02
N GLU A 576 24.91 37.10 9.10
CA GLU A 576 26.17 36.40 9.01
C GLU A 576 26.52 36.02 10.43
N GLN A 577 26.05 34.85 10.91
CA GLN A 577 26.63 34.26 12.09
C GLN A 577 28.06 34.17 11.62
N GLU A 578 28.89 35.01 12.22
CA GLU A 578 30.30 35.09 11.96
C GLU A 578 30.77 33.66 11.75
N TYR A 579 30.93 33.33 10.46
CA TYR A 579 31.46 32.05 10.03
C TYR A 579 32.75 31.97 10.78
N ASN A 580 32.79 31.17 11.84
CA ASN A 580 33.88 31.15 12.79
C ASN A 580 35.16 30.89 11.99
N LYS A 581 35.87 31.94 11.62
CA LYS A 581 37.06 31.91 10.75
C LYS A 581 38.16 31.01 11.30
N ASN A 582 37.95 30.43 12.48
CA ASN A 582 38.84 29.50 13.16
C ASN A 582 38.39 28.03 13.08
N ARG A 583 37.30 27.71 12.41
CA ARG A 583 36.87 26.34 12.20
C ARG A 583 37.81 25.62 11.22
N GLN A 584 38.58 24.65 11.72
CA GLN A 584 39.48 23.84 10.88
C GLN A 584 38.92 22.45 10.68
N LEU A 585 38.96 21.97 9.44
CA LEU A 585 38.63 20.57 9.14
C LEU A 585 39.70 19.68 9.77
N ILE A 586 39.29 18.81 10.70
CA ILE A 586 40.18 17.87 11.38
C ILE A 586 40.36 16.59 10.57
N ARG A 587 39.25 16.01 10.14
CA ARG A 587 39.28 14.76 9.35
C ARG A 587 38.01 14.56 8.53
N ILE A 588 38.12 13.70 7.51
CA ILE A 588 37.02 13.23 6.68
C ILE A 588 36.79 11.76 7.02
N VAL A 589 35.54 11.37 7.31
CA VAL A 589 35.20 9.97 7.62
C VAL A 589 34.07 9.49 6.71
N ASP A 590 34.00 8.18 6.49
CA ASP A 590 32.86 7.54 5.83
C ASP A 590 31.65 7.42 6.79
N LEU A 591 30.51 6.94 6.28
CA LEU A 591 29.30 6.76 7.09
C LEU A 591 29.44 5.73 8.24
N LEU A 592 30.53 4.97 8.27
CA LEU A 592 30.88 4.04 9.35
C LEU A 592 31.90 4.65 10.33
N GLY A 593 32.26 5.93 10.16
CA GLY A 593 33.20 6.65 11.03
C GLY A 593 34.68 6.35 10.74
N ARG A 594 35.01 5.66 9.68
CA ARG A 594 36.41 5.35 9.29
C ARG A 594 37.00 6.54 8.54
N GLU A 595 38.21 6.95 8.89
CA GLU A 595 38.93 8.03 8.21
C GLU A 595 39.20 7.66 6.76
N VAL A 596 38.87 8.57 5.83
CA VAL A 596 38.99 8.39 4.38
C VAL A 596 39.54 9.66 3.74
N GLU A 597 40.19 9.50 2.60
CA GLU A 597 40.55 10.64 1.76
C GLU A 597 39.32 11.21 1.02
N PHE A 598 39.40 12.48 0.64
CA PHE A 598 38.38 13.13 -0.16
C PHE A 598 38.07 12.34 -1.44
N LYS A 599 36.80 12.02 -1.68
CA LYS A 599 36.37 11.27 -2.86
C LYS A 599 35.10 11.87 -3.45
N LYS A 600 35.16 12.33 -4.72
CA LYS A 600 33.98 12.75 -5.48
C LYS A 600 33.01 11.58 -5.70
N GLY A 601 31.72 11.86 -5.71
CA GLY A 601 30.67 10.86 -5.95
C GLY A 601 30.37 9.94 -4.73
N SER A 602 30.82 10.34 -3.54
CA SER A 602 30.49 9.61 -2.30
C SER A 602 30.08 10.59 -1.21
N ILE A 603 29.18 10.15 -0.35
CA ILE A 603 28.83 10.88 0.89
C ILE A 603 29.95 10.71 1.89
N GLN A 604 30.46 11.81 2.42
CA GLN A 604 31.52 11.86 3.43
C GLN A 604 31.09 12.79 4.57
N LEU A 605 31.55 12.49 5.79
CA LEU A 605 31.31 13.31 6.96
C LEU A 605 32.60 14.09 7.28
N TYR A 606 32.49 15.41 7.30
CA TYR A 606 33.58 16.33 7.63
C TYR A 606 33.49 16.70 9.10
N GLN A 607 34.50 16.38 9.88
CA GLN A 607 34.59 16.74 11.31
C GLN A 607 35.53 17.93 11.50
N TYR A 608 35.05 18.92 12.24
CA TYR A 608 35.75 20.18 12.45
C TYR A 608 36.25 20.36 13.90
N SER A 609 37.14 21.33 14.10
CA SER A 609 37.80 21.62 15.37
C SER A 609 36.84 22.08 16.48
N ASP A 610 35.67 22.54 16.16
CA ASP A 610 34.61 22.93 17.08
C ASP A 610 33.69 21.76 17.52
N GLY A 611 34.00 20.56 17.06
CA GLY A 611 33.22 19.35 17.31
C GLY A 611 32.02 19.13 16.37
N SER A 612 31.76 20.07 15.46
CA SER A 612 30.68 19.93 14.49
C SER A 612 31.02 18.90 13.43
N VAL A 613 29.98 18.28 12.85
CA VAL A 613 30.07 17.30 11.76
C VAL A 613 29.16 17.76 10.62
N GLU A 614 29.68 17.78 9.42
CA GLU A 614 28.97 18.17 8.21
C GLU A 614 28.93 17.00 7.23
N LYS A 615 27.75 16.67 6.70
CA LYS A 615 27.56 15.66 5.65
C LYS A 615 27.76 16.33 4.30
N VAL A 616 28.76 15.90 3.55
CA VAL A 616 29.15 16.53 2.28
C VAL A 616 29.06 15.50 1.15
N PHE A 617 28.45 15.92 0.05
CA PHE A 617 28.45 15.18 -1.21
C PHE A 617 28.92 16.10 -2.34
N PHE A 618 30.02 15.74 -2.98
CA PHE A 618 30.49 16.41 -4.18
C PHE A 618 30.11 15.57 -5.40
N GLY A 619 29.26 16.09 -6.27
CA GLY A 619 28.89 15.44 -7.53
C GLY A 619 30.09 15.12 -8.41
N THR A 620 29.93 14.17 -9.31
CA THR A 620 30.98 13.75 -10.25
C THR A 620 31.30 14.81 -11.33
N ASN A 621 30.39 15.76 -11.58
CA ASN A 621 30.55 16.89 -12.49
C ASN A 621 30.93 18.13 -11.68
N GLY A 622 32.17 18.46 -11.64
CA GLY A 622 32.68 19.69 -11.03
C GLY A 622 33.11 20.69 -12.09
N PRO A 623 33.45 21.98 -11.71
CA PRO A 623 33.74 23.02 -12.68
C PRO A 623 34.89 22.66 -13.58
#